data_1756658aecb0472d5206b4c8afe418a5
#
_entry.id   1756658aecb0472d5206b4c8afe418a5
#
_cell.length_a   1.000
_cell.length_b   1.000
_cell.length_c   1.000
_cell.angle_alpha   90.00
_cell.angle_beta   90.00
_cell.angle_gamma   90.00
#
_symmetry.space_group_name_H-M   'P 1'
#
loop_
_entity.id
_entity.type
_entity.pdbx_description
1 polymer ?
#
loop_
_entity_poly.entity_id
_entity_poly.type
_entity_poly.pdbx_seq_one_letter_code
_entity_poly.pdbx_strand_id
1 'polypeptide(L)'
;MANYDDDATVAKLKLNKISPSMCMAKWLQVSLHLPQGRTHSCYHPPTHPIPLDELKANPNALHNTKFKLEERRQMMSGKRPKGCQYCWNVEDAPNSSGEVGEQLSDRHYRSSEWWVKDAWDEVVENAWDHDIAPRYVEVNFNQACNLKCAYCSPHLSTAWEDDIKQHGSFNFSDGGGHNNIQELKTIGLMPLEVARKDNPYITAFWEWFPNIYSNLKIFRMTGGEPLMDKNTFKVLDYIRDNPNPNLEVSLTTNMCPPDDALFDKFIEKIQGLEKPLIDENDPTVKEVDFKDLLFNKPEDNKRSVLFYAVDPKDGSKFDTWKQYIVEETLHGVDAWLIQPNIDIIKSEDIPQKFEGLGPCIDDQDNSFLYLNNYVKDPEWNKWNHLFENVTCKHISVFISVDGIGPQAEYIRDGLDWEKLMTNVDRLLTETTRVSVTFINTFNLLSIPSLGGFLDYILTLREKFGYDYQVEQKHKVLAQKIWFDVPYMRDPNWFNIQLADEDMLDVIQENIEYMKSKVLPDEEYGKSYNGFKNYEVLKLERDLAWAKEGGEMYEEELSNRLVRFYDYFNQYDKRRGFNFTETFPELVDFMREAKEEYEEKYAP
;
A
#
# COMPACT_ATOMS: atom_id res chain seq x y z
N MET A 1 -12.80 10.41 12.39
CA MET A 1 -11.67 10.55 11.43
C MET A 1 -11.07 11.92 11.64
N ALA A 2 -9.75 12.02 11.92
CA ALA A 2 -9.07 13.28 11.70
C ALA A 2 -9.30 13.61 10.22
N ASN A 3 -9.76 14.83 9.95
CA ASN A 3 -10.05 15.25 8.60
C ASN A 3 -8.71 15.37 7.86
N TYR A 4 -8.43 14.45 6.95
CA TYR A 4 -7.16 14.39 6.21
C TYR A 4 -6.88 15.71 5.45
N ASP A 5 -7.95 16.38 5.02
CA ASP A 5 -7.87 17.71 4.41
C ASP A 5 -7.51 18.79 5.42
N ASP A 6 -7.95 18.68 6.67
CA ASP A 6 -7.57 19.64 7.74
C ASP A 6 -6.07 19.53 8.05
N ASP A 7 -5.52 18.31 8.16
CA ASP A 7 -4.09 18.10 8.38
C ASP A 7 -3.27 18.63 7.19
N ALA A 8 -3.70 18.41 5.95
CA ALA A 8 -3.05 18.93 4.74
C ALA A 8 -3.15 20.48 4.67
N THR A 9 -4.28 21.05 5.09
CA THR A 9 -4.46 22.50 5.18
C THR A 9 -3.50 23.11 6.21
N VAL A 10 -3.36 22.48 7.37
CA VAL A 10 -2.39 22.89 8.39
C VAL A 10 -0.97 22.79 7.86
N ALA A 11 -0.65 21.70 7.13
CA ALA A 11 0.65 21.54 6.49
C ALA A 11 0.91 22.64 5.44
N LYS A 12 -0.07 22.96 4.57
CA LYS A 12 0.00 24.07 3.60
C LYS A 12 0.38 25.39 4.29
N LEU A 13 -0.30 25.73 5.39
CA LEU A 13 -0.02 26.95 6.14
C LEU A 13 1.40 26.96 6.74
N LYS A 14 1.88 25.82 7.25
CA LYS A 14 3.23 25.67 7.78
C LYS A 14 4.29 25.78 6.68
N LEU A 15 4.09 25.10 5.56
CA LEU A 15 5.00 25.13 4.42
C LEU A 15 5.15 26.55 3.85
N ASN A 16 4.04 27.27 3.69
CA ASN A 16 4.02 28.62 3.14
C ASN A 16 4.75 29.64 4.04
N LYS A 17 4.92 29.37 5.35
CA LYS A 17 5.76 30.18 6.23
C LYS A 17 7.25 30.02 5.94
N ILE A 18 7.66 28.87 5.38
CA ILE A 18 9.05 28.60 4.99
C ILE A 18 9.26 29.14 3.57
N SER A 19 8.43 28.68 2.63
CA SER A 19 8.47 29.06 1.22
C SER A 19 7.19 28.59 0.53
N PRO A 20 6.65 29.35 -0.45
CA PRO A 20 5.43 28.97 -1.18
C PRO A 20 5.57 27.72 -2.03
N SER A 21 6.80 27.21 -2.23
CA SER A 21 7.08 25.98 -2.99
C SER A 21 7.64 24.85 -2.13
N MET A 22 7.67 24.99 -0.82
CA MET A 22 8.22 24.01 0.10
C MET A 22 7.44 22.69 0.08
N CYS A 23 8.15 21.56 0.19
CA CYS A 23 7.58 20.22 0.24
C CYS A 23 8.46 19.28 1.06
N MET A 24 7.96 18.75 2.18
CA MET A 24 8.74 17.84 3.05
C MET A 24 9.14 16.54 2.37
N ALA A 25 8.31 16.01 1.46
CA ALA A 25 8.65 14.79 0.71
C ALA A 25 9.93 14.95 -0.14
N LYS A 26 10.29 16.16 -0.54
CA LYS A 26 11.55 16.40 -1.27
C LYS A 26 12.78 16.12 -0.40
N TRP A 27 12.67 16.24 0.91
CA TRP A 27 13.75 15.96 1.88
C TRP A 27 13.65 14.56 2.46
N LEU A 28 12.45 14.05 2.69
CA LEU A 28 12.22 12.90 3.57
C LEU A 28 11.75 11.63 2.84
N GLN A 29 11.44 11.72 1.53
CA GLN A 29 11.00 10.57 0.72
C GLN A 29 11.95 10.32 -0.46
N VAL A 30 12.14 9.05 -0.78
CA VAL A 30 12.90 8.61 -1.95
C VAL A 30 12.34 7.30 -2.50
N SER A 31 12.22 7.23 -3.82
CA SER A 31 12.00 5.99 -4.58
C SER A 31 13.24 5.69 -5.41
N LEU A 32 13.75 4.48 -5.30
CA LEU A 32 14.97 3.99 -5.91
C LEU A 32 14.65 2.95 -6.99
N HIS A 33 15.06 3.21 -8.22
CA HIS A 33 15.00 2.29 -9.35
C HIS A 33 16.41 1.77 -9.65
N LEU A 34 16.87 0.82 -8.84
CA LEU A 34 18.26 0.36 -8.86
C LEU A 34 18.68 -0.33 -10.16
N PRO A 35 17.79 -1.06 -10.89
CA PRO A 35 18.13 -1.60 -12.21
C PRO A 35 18.46 -0.52 -13.24
N GLN A 36 17.79 0.62 -13.17
CA GLN A 36 17.95 1.76 -14.08
C GLN A 36 18.96 2.78 -13.56
N GLY A 37 19.41 2.65 -12.29
CA GLY A 37 20.26 3.65 -11.65
C GLY A 37 19.59 5.03 -11.55
N ARG A 38 18.28 5.05 -11.23
CA ARG A 38 17.46 6.26 -11.21
C ARG A 38 16.75 6.41 -9.86
N THR A 39 16.36 7.65 -9.56
CA THR A 39 15.66 7.99 -8.31
C THR A 39 14.68 9.14 -8.53
N HIS A 40 13.73 9.29 -7.60
CA HIS A 40 12.85 10.46 -7.46
C HIS A 40 12.39 10.63 -6.00
N SER A 41 11.75 11.78 -5.69
CA SER A 41 11.41 12.12 -4.29
C SER A 41 10.07 11.60 -3.82
N CYS A 42 9.07 11.60 -4.72
CA CYS A 42 7.71 11.11 -4.48
C CYS A 42 7.19 10.51 -5.78
N TYR A 43 5.91 10.13 -5.85
CA TYR A 43 5.38 9.39 -7.00
C TYR A 43 5.19 10.20 -8.29
N HIS A 44 5.23 11.54 -8.23
CA HIS A 44 4.91 12.39 -9.39
C HIS A 44 6.10 12.89 -10.20
N PRO A 45 7.26 13.25 -9.61
CA PRO A 45 8.38 13.72 -10.39
C PRO A 45 8.91 12.64 -11.33
N PRO A 46 9.30 12.99 -12.56
CA PRO A 46 10.06 12.07 -13.42
C PRO A 46 11.33 11.58 -12.69
N THR A 47 11.67 10.32 -12.90
CA THR A 47 12.92 9.78 -12.38
C THR A 47 14.13 10.49 -13.00
N HIS A 48 15.17 10.74 -12.21
CA HIS A 48 16.45 11.26 -12.69
C HIS A 48 17.59 10.27 -12.41
N PRO A 49 18.68 10.30 -13.21
CA PRO A 49 19.82 9.41 -12.99
C PRO A 49 20.50 9.66 -11.64
N ILE A 50 21.04 8.61 -11.07
CA ILE A 50 22.02 8.67 -9.96
C ILE A 50 23.41 8.53 -10.60
N PRO A 51 24.21 9.61 -10.71
CA PRO A 51 25.52 9.53 -11.33
C PRO A 51 26.47 8.63 -10.52
N LEU A 52 27.18 7.72 -11.20
CA LEU A 52 28.08 6.77 -10.55
C LEU A 52 29.27 7.45 -9.86
N ASP A 53 29.72 8.60 -10.33
CA ASP A 53 30.76 9.39 -9.68
C ASP A 53 30.26 10.03 -8.38
N GLU A 54 29.04 10.53 -8.33
CA GLU A 54 28.42 11.00 -7.10
C GLU A 54 28.26 9.84 -6.09
N LEU A 55 27.76 8.69 -6.57
CA LEU A 55 27.53 7.51 -5.74
C LEU A 55 28.86 6.97 -5.13
N LYS A 56 29.94 6.94 -5.92
CA LYS A 56 31.27 6.52 -5.43
C LYS A 56 31.86 7.50 -4.42
N ALA A 57 31.55 8.78 -4.54
CA ALA A 57 32.00 9.80 -3.61
C ALA A 57 31.20 9.79 -2.29
N ASN A 58 29.89 9.50 -2.37
CA ASN A 58 28.99 9.49 -1.25
C ASN A 58 27.81 8.54 -1.50
N PRO A 59 27.67 7.41 -0.79
CA PRO A 59 26.50 6.50 -0.91
C PRO A 59 25.15 7.20 -0.65
N ASN A 60 25.12 8.28 0.13
CA ASN A 60 23.91 9.08 0.34
C ASN A 60 23.39 9.73 -0.95
N ALA A 61 24.16 9.72 -2.05
CA ALA A 61 23.71 10.14 -3.37
C ALA A 61 22.56 9.26 -3.91
N LEU A 62 22.26 8.10 -3.34
CA LEU A 62 21.00 7.38 -3.61
C LEU A 62 19.79 8.26 -3.31
N HIS A 63 19.84 9.03 -2.24
CA HIS A 63 18.81 9.96 -1.81
C HIS A 63 19.13 11.42 -2.16
N ASN A 64 20.37 11.85 -1.92
CA ASN A 64 20.81 13.23 -2.00
C ASN A 64 21.69 13.49 -3.23
N THR A 65 21.15 13.20 -4.45
CA THR A 65 21.82 13.59 -5.69
C THR A 65 21.96 15.11 -5.80
N LYS A 66 22.99 15.62 -6.50
CA LYS A 66 23.12 17.06 -6.80
C LYS A 66 21.88 17.63 -7.50
N PHE A 67 21.23 16.83 -8.35
CA PHE A 67 19.96 17.21 -8.97
C PHE A 67 18.88 17.50 -7.93
N LYS A 68 18.68 16.59 -6.98
CA LYS A 68 17.66 16.73 -5.92
C LYS A 68 18.00 17.87 -4.95
N LEU A 69 19.27 18.02 -4.62
CA LEU A 69 19.75 19.15 -3.81
C LEU A 69 19.47 20.49 -4.48
N GLU A 70 19.67 20.61 -5.79
CA GLU A 70 19.32 21.81 -6.54
C GLU A 70 17.81 22.10 -6.52
N GLU A 71 16.96 21.07 -6.63
CA GLU A 71 15.51 21.24 -6.49
C GLU A 71 15.13 21.71 -5.08
N ARG A 72 15.78 21.19 -4.01
CA ARG A 72 15.61 21.69 -2.64
C ARG A 72 16.00 23.16 -2.52
N ARG A 73 17.12 23.56 -3.10
CA ARG A 73 17.58 24.95 -3.15
C ARG A 73 16.54 25.87 -3.82
N GLN A 74 15.96 25.43 -4.95
CA GLN A 74 14.88 26.15 -5.61
C GLN A 74 13.65 26.30 -4.69
N MET A 75 13.21 25.21 -4.06
CA MET A 75 12.08 25.24 -3.15
C MET A 75 12.29 26.19 -1.97
N MET A 76 13.44 26.13 -1.31
CA MET A 76 13.78 27.06 -0.20
C MET A 76 13.79 28.53 -0.65
N SER A 77 14.11 28.81 -1.90
CA SER A 77 14.09 30.17 -2.47
C SER A 77 12.74 30.60 -3.07
N GLY A 78 11.68 29.82 -2.88
CA GLY A 78 10.34 30.10 -3.40
C GLY A 78 10.16 29.79 -4.90
N LYS A 79 11.14 29.15 -5.55
CA LYS A 79 11.03 28.73 -6.94
C LYS A 79 10.37 27.37 -7.04
N ARG A 80 9.61 27.13 -8.10
CA ARG A 80 8.92 25.89 -8.40
C ARG A 80 9.77 24.98 -9.27
N PRO A 81 10.34 23.86 -8.77
CA PRO A 81 11.06 22.89 -9.59
C PRO A 81 10.17 22.31 -10.68
N LYS A 82 10.71 22.13 -11.89
CA LYS A 82 9.97 21.56 -13.03
C LYS A 82 9.53 20.11 -12.76
N GLY A 83 10.31 19.33 -12.02
CA GLY A 83 9.96 17.96 -11.67
C GLY A 83 8.68 17.83 -10.85
N CYS A 84 8.23 18.90 -10.18
CA CYS A 84 7.02 18.91 -9.34
C CYS A 84 5.80 19.51 -10.07
N GLN A 85 5.79 19.51 -11.41
CA GLN A 85 4.72 20.15 -12.20
C GLN A 85 3.32 19.62 -11.87
N TYR A 86 3.18 18.34 -11.49
CA TYR A 86 1.91 17.76 -11.06
C TYR A 86 1.25 18.59 -9.94
N CYS A 87 1.99 18.86 -8.87
CA CYS A 87 1.47 19.67 -7.75
C CYS A 87 1.15 21.10 -8.18
N TRP A 88 2.01 21.69 -9.04
CA TRP A 88 1.79 23.05 -9.51
C TRP A 88 0.55 23.16 -10.39
N ASN A 89 0.27 22.18 -11.23
CA ASN A 89 -0.94 22.14 -12.05
C ASN A 89 -2.21 22.07 -11.17
N VAL A 90 -2.19 21.28 -10.10
CA VAL A 90 -3.30 21.20 -9.15
C VAL A 90 -3.50 22.55 -8.44
N GLU A 91 -2.42 23.17 -7.95
CA GLU A 91 -2.50 24.43 -7.20
C GLU A 91 -2.86 25.63 -8.08
N ASP A 92 -2.49 25.60 -9.37
CA ASP A 92 -2.80 26.66 -10.33
C ASP A 92 -4.20 26.48 -10.97
N ALA A 93 -4.85 25.32 -10.78
CA ALA A 93 -6.22 25.12 -11.21
C ALA A 93 -7.19 25.91 -10.30
N PRO A 94 -8.22 26.55 -10.87
CA PRO A 94 -9.26 27.21 -10.06
C PRO A 94 -10.04 26.17 -9.25
N ASN A 95 -10.43 26.54 -8.02
CA ASN A 95 -11.37 25.75 -7.23
C ASN A 95 -12.82 25.91 -7.75
N SER A 96 -13.77 25.24 -7.12
CA SER A 96 -15.19 25.34 -7.47
C SER A 96 -15.77 26.78 -7.38
N SER A 97 -15.09 27.68 -6.65
CA SER A 97 -15.44 29.11 -6.54
C SER A 97 -14.68 30.00 -7.54
N GLY A 98 -13.81 29.41 -8.39
CA GLY A 98 -12.98 30.13 -9.37
C GLY A 98 -11.68 30.73 -8.80
N GLU A 99 -11.34 30.43 -7.55
CA GLU A 99 -10.14 30.93 -6.89
C GLU A 99 -8.93 30.02 -7.17
N VAL A 100 -7.80 30.63 -7.56
CA VAL A 100 -6.54 29.93 -7.84
C VAL A 100 -5.66 29.92 -6.59
N GLY A 101 -4.94 28.81 -6.40
CA GLY A 101 -4.00 28.64 -5.26
C GLY A 101 -4.64 28.10 -3.98
N GLU A 102 -5.95 27.89 -3.97
CA GLU A 102 -6.65 27.36 -2.80
C GLU A 102 -6.68 25.83 -2.76
N GLN A 103 -6.43 25.16 -3.87
CA GLN A 103 -6.43 23.69 -3.94
C GLN A 103 -5.27 23.07 -3.14
N LEU A 104 -5.56 21.93 -2.50
CA LEU A 104 -4.56 21.09 -1.86
C LEU A 104 -3.95 20.16 -2.88
N SER A 105 -2.64 20.14 -2.97
CA SER A 105 -1.88 19.21 -3.82
C SER A 105 -1.16 18.15 -2.99
N ASP A 106 -0.63 17.12 -3.65
CA ASP A 106 0.11 16.03 -2.99
C ASP A 106 1.25 16.52 -2.10
N ARG A 107 1.89 17.66 -2.40
CA ARG A 107 2.94 18.19 -1.52
C ARG A 107 2.41 18.58 -0.14
N HIS A 108 1.14 18.98 -0.04
CA HIS A 108 0.49 19.30 1.22
C HIS A 108 0.14 18.02 1.99
N TYR A 109 -0.50 17.06 1.32
CA TYR A 109 -0.84 15.76 1.90
C TYR A 109 0.41 15.00 2.35
N ARG A 110 1.45 14.91 1.50
CA ARG A 110 2.71 14.24 1.88
C ARG A 110 3.43 14.92 3.02
N SER A 111 3.29 16.24 3.14
CA SER A 111 3.91 16.98 4.24
C SER A 111 3.11 16.93 5.53
N SER A 112 1.85 16.48 5.51
CA SER A 112 1.04 16.23 6.70
C SER A 112 1.19 14.83 7.28
N GLU A 113 1.81 13.92 6.54
CA GLU A 113 1.98 12.52 6.93
C GLU A 113 2.72 12.35 8.27
N TRP A 114 2.34 11.30 8.98
CA TRP A 114 2.88 11.03 10.31
C TRP A 114 4.40 10.86 10.34
N TRP A 115 4.97 10.27 9.29
CA TRP A 115 6.43 10.04 9.15
C TRP A 115 7.24 11.32 8.91
N VAL A 116 6.60 12.46 8.67
CA VAL A 116 7.24 13.76 8.50
C VAL A 116 7.46 14.46 9.85
N LYS A 117 6.60 14.18 10.83
CA LYS A 117 6.44 15.01 12.04
C LYS A 117 7.72 15.15 12.86
N ASP A 118 8.48 14.08 13.03
CA ASP A 118 9.70 14.08 13.85
C ASP A 118 10.93 14.70 13.15
N ALA A 119 10.86 14.89 11.84
CA ALA A 119 11.95 15.46 11.04
C ALA A 119 11.66 16.87 10.54
N TRP A 120 10.51 17.45 10.92
CA TRP A 120 10.11 18.76 10.43
C TRP A 120 11.12 19.85 10.78
N ASP A 121 11.51 19.94 12.05
CA ASP A 121 12.44 20.96 12.53
C ASP A 121 13.84 20.74 11.95
N GLU A 122 14.29 19.49 11.82
CA GLU A 122 15.56 19.15 11.16
C GLU A 122 15.62 19.71 9.72
N VAL A 123 14.52 19.59 8.96
CA VAL A 123 14.45 20.11 7.57
C VAL A 123 14.46 21.64 7.56
N VAL A 124 13.77 22.29 8.51
CA VAL A 124 13.56 23.75 8.51
C VAL A 124 14.78 24.49 9.02
N GLU A 125 15.47 23.95 10.03
CA GLU A 125 16.60 24.60 10.71
C GLU A 125 17.92 24.42 9.97
N ASN A 126 18.00 23.46 9.03
CA ASN A 126 19.21 23.19 8.27
C ASN A 126 19.19 23.78 6.86
N ALA A 127 20.35 23.87 6.24
CA ALA A 127 20.50 24.29 4.86
C ALA A 127 19.90 23.25 3.90
N TRP A 128 19.53 23.69 2.68
CA TRP A 128 18.96 22.85 1.64
C TRP A 128 19.83 21.66 1.21
N ASP A 129 21.13 21.74 1.38
CA ASP A 129 22.15 20.74 1.08
C ASP A 129 22.53 19.87 2.27
N HIS A 130 21.85 20.04 3.41
CA HIS A 130 22.02 19.17 4.57
C HIS A 130 21.78 17.70 4.19
N ASP A 131 22.68 16.82 4.60
CA ASP A 131 22.65 15.40 4.30
C ASP A 131 21.67 14.66 5.22
N ILE A 132 20.37 14.88 4.98
CA ILE A 132 19.30 14.32 5.78
C ILE A 132 18.99 12.87 5.36
N ALA A 133 18.78 12.00 6.35
CA ALA A 133 18.28 10.65 6.11
C ALA A 133 16.78 10.66 5.76
N PRO A 134 16.33 9.90 4.75
CA PRO A 134 14.90 9.78 4.46
C PRO A 134 14.15 9.08 5.60
N ARG A 135 12.87 9.40 5.71
CA ARG A 135 11.90 8.71 6.57
C ARG A 135 11.10 7.66 5.81
N TYR A 136 10.96 7.87 4.52
CA TYR A 136 10.26 6.97 3.60
C TYR A 136 11.20 6.57 2.46
N VAL A 137 11.44 5.27 2.33
CA VAL A 137 12.21 4.69 1.22
C VAL A 137 11.34 3.66 0.50
N GLU A 138 11.22 3.83 -0.82
CA GLU A 138 10.70 2.82 -1.72
C GLU A 138 11.83 2.32 -2.61
N VAL A 139 11.94 1.00 -2.80
CA VAL A 139 13.02 0.43 -3.59
C VAL A 139 12.52 -0.64 -4.56
N ASN A 140 12.99 -0.53 -5.80
CA ASN A 140 12.96 -1.56 -6.81
C ASN A 140 14.38 -2.13 -6.98
N PHE A 141 14.60 -3.38 -6.60
CA PHE A 141 15.89 -4.04 -6.69
C PHE A 141 16.17 -4.61 -8.08
N ASN A 142 15.15 -5.17 -8.74
CA ASN A 142 15.27 -5.72 -10.08
C ASN A 142 13.94 -5.73 -10.85
N GLN A 143 13.99 -6.10 -12.13
CA GLN A 143 12.81 -6.23 -12.99
C GLN A 143 12.31 -7.68 -13.11
N ALA A 144 12.83 -8.63 -12.31
CA ALA A 144 12.37 -10.01 -12.38
C ALA A 144 10.87 -10.08 -12.07
N CYS A 145 10.09 -10.59 -13.02
CA CYS A 145 8.66 -10.79 -12.89
C CYS A 145 8.24 -11.94 -13.78
N ASN A 146 7.36 -12.78 -13.28
CA ASN A 146 6.79 -13.90 -14.00
C ASN A 146 5.52 -13.53 -14.78
N LEU A 147 4.96 -12.32 -14.60
CA LEU A 147 3.74 -11.89 -15.27
C LEU A 147 4.02 -10.93 -16.43
N LYS A 148 3.07 -10.90 -17.39
CA LYS A 148 3.02 -10.00 -18.54
C LYS A 148 1.69 -9.23 -18.55
N CYS A 149 1.41 -8.49 -17.48
CA CYS A 149 0.18 -7.70 -17.37
C CYS A 149 0.00 -6.80 -18.60
N ALA A 150 -1.23 -6.70 -19.12
CA ALA A 150 -1.54 -6.04 -20.40
C ALA A 150 -1.05 -4.58 -20.50
N TYR A 151 -0.98 -3.88 -19.38
CA TYR A 151 -0.52 -2.48 -19.30
C TYR A 151 0.95 -2.34 -18.86
N CYS A 152 1.65 -3.46 -18.62
CA CYS A 152 3.04 -3.44 -18.16
C CYS A 152 4.03 -3.33 -19.33
N SER A 153 5.31 -3.27 -19.02
CA SER A 153 6.36 -2.97 -19.98
C SER A 153 7.65 -3.76 -19.71
N PRO A 154 8.47 -4.00 -20.75
CA PRO A 154 9.75 -4.70 -20.64
C PRO A 154 10.72 -4.13 -19.62
N HIS A 155 10.65 -2.86 -19.29
CA HIS A 155 11.54 -2.25 -18.29
C HIS A 155 11.16 -2.61 -16.84
N LEU A 156 9.95 -3.16 -16.62
CA LEU A 156 9.43 -3.57 -15.32
C LEU A 156 9.27 -5.09 -15.17
N SER A 157 9.30 -5.85 -16.29
CA SER A 157 9.10 -7.29 -16.28
C SER A 157 10.05 -8.01 -17.22
N THR A 158 10.78 -9.00 -16.70
CA THR A 158 11.62 -9.89 -17.52
C THR A 158 10.77 -10.76 -18.45
N ALA A 159 9.59 -11.20 -18.03
CA ALA A 159 8.68 -11.95 -18.89
C ALA A 159 8.21 -11.11 -20.09
N TRP A 160 7.95 -9.80 -19.88
CA TRP A 160 7.69 -8.87 -20.98
C TRP A 160 8.90 -8.65 -21.88
N GLU A 161 10.10 -8.50 -21.30
CA GLU A 161 11.33 -8.34 -22.08
C GLU A 161 11.55 -9.54 -23.00
N ASP A 162 11.29 -10.76 -22.51
CA ASP A 162 11.43 -11.98 -23.29
C ASP A 162 10.31 -12.12 -24.35
N ASP A 163 9.08 -11.72 -24.03
CA ASP A 163 7.98 -11.67 -25.00
C ASP A 163 8.31 -10.74 -26.19
N ILE A 164 8.83 -9.56 -25.91
CA ILE A 164 9.20 -8.61 -26.96
C ILE A 164 10.43 -9.09 -27.76
N LYS A 165 11.39 -9.76 -27.14
CA LYS A 165 12.51 -10.37 -27.87
C LYS A 165 12.05 -11.47 -28.82
N GLN A 166 11.03 -12.22 -28.43
CA GLN A 166 10.49 -13.34 -29.22
C GLN A 166 9.57 -12.87 -30.35
N HIS A 167 8.66 -11.92 -30.08
CA HIS A 167 7.58 -11.53 -30.97
C HIS A 167 7.75 -10.13 -31.59
N GLY A 168 8.72 -9.34 -31.12
CA GLY A 168 8.86 -7.93 -31.46
C GLY A 168 7.93 -7.03 -30.62
N SER A 169 8.08 -5.70 -30.78
CA SER A 169 7.15 -4.73 -30.20
C SER A 169 5.75 -4.86 -30.80
N PHE A 170 4.75 -4.33 -30.10
CA PHE A 170 3.43 -4.15 -30.73
C PHE A 170 3.55 -3.00 -31.73
N ASN A 171 3.07 -3.22 -32.94
CA ASN A 171 3.06 -2.24 -34.00
C ASN A 171 1.61 -1.92 -34.34
N PHE A 172 1.25 -0.65 -34.25
CA PHE A 172 -0.09 -0.18 -34.56
C PHE A 172 -0.22 0.24 -36.01
N SER A 173 -1.42 0.07 -36.55
CA SER A 173 -1.74 0.39 -37.95
C SER A 173 -1.63 1.88 -38.25
N ASP A 174 -1.70 2.75 -37.23
CA ASP A 174 -1.44 4.19 -37.34
C ASP A 174 0.06 4.54 -37.41
N GLY A 175 0.94 3.55 -37.42
CA GLY A 175 2.40 3.72 -37.42
C GLY A 175 3.01 3.89 -36.05
N GLY A 176 2.20 3.91 -34.98
CA GLY A 176 2.68 3.90 -33.61
C GLY A 176 3.18 2.52 -33.16
N GLY A 177 3.69 2.46 -31.95
CA GLY A 177 4.14 1.21 -31.35
C GLY A 177 4.02 1.22 -29.84
N HIS A 178 4.09 0.02 -29.25
CA HIS A 178 4.08 -0.15 -27.80
C HIS A 178 5.15 -1.17 -27.39
N ASN A 179 5.78 -0.90 -26.25
CA ASN A 179 6.80 -1.78 -25.67
C ASN A 179 8.05 -1.98 -26.54
N ASN A 180 8.48 -0.96 -27.27
CA ASN A 180 9.71 -1.01 -28.06
C ASN A 180 10.94 -0.89 -27.14
N ILE A 181 11.70 -1.99 -27.01
CA ILE A 181 12.89 -2.04 -26.14
C ILE A 181 13.94 -0.99 -26.52
N GLN A 182 14.10 -0.68 -27.84
CA GLN A 182 15.10 0.29 -28.27
C GLN A 182 14.70 1.72 -27.88
N GLU A 183 13.43 2.05 -27.98
CA GLU A 183 12.90 3.33 -27.51
C GLU A 183 13.04 3.46 -25.99
N LEU A 184 12.64 2.41 -25.23
CA LEU A 184 12.79 2.36 -23.78
C LEU A 184 14.27 2.52 -23.34
N LYS A 185 15.22 1.93 -24.09
CA LYS A 185 16.66 2.16 -23.87
C LYS A 185 17.05 3.62 -24.13
N THR A 186 16.55 4.21 -25.20
CA THR A 186 16.90 5.59 -25.59
C THR A 186 16.44 6.60 -24.55
N ILE A 187 15.27 6.39 -23.95
CA ILE A 187 14.74 7.25 -22.87
C ILE A 187 15.25 6.85 -21.48
N GLY A 188 16.11 5.82 -21.39
CA GLY A 188 16.78 5.42 -20.16
C GLY A 188 15.90 4.70 -19.15
N LEU A 189 14.83 4.03 -19.60
CA LEU A 189 13.95 3.23 -18.74
C LEU A 189 14.41 1.78 -18.62
N MET A 190 15.07 1.22 -19.64
CA MET A 190 15.57 -0.17 -19.54
C MET A 190 16.70 -0.29 -18.50
N PRO A 191 16.82 -1.44 -17.84
CA PRO A 191 17.93 -1.69 -16.93
C PRO A 191 19.29 -1.50 -17.60
N LEU A 192 20.23 -0.93 -16.85
CA LEU A 192 21.59 -0.72 -17.31
C LEU A 192 22.31 -2.07 -17.46
N GLU A 193 23.14 -2.21 -18.50
CA GLU A 193 23.91 -3.43 -18.72
C GLU A 193 24.84 -3.77 -17.54
N VAL A 194 25.41 -2.77 -16.89
CA VAL A 194 26.21 -2.93 -15.68
C VAL A 194 25.37 -3.49 -14.51
N ALA A 195 24.09 -3.12 -14.44
CA ALA A 195 23.18 -3.58 -13.39
C ALA A 195 22.72 -5.04 -13.56
N ARG A 196 22.89 -5.63 -14.74
CA ARG A 196 22.46 -7.01 -15.02
C ARG A 196 23.41 -8.07 -14.43
N LYS A 197 24.68 -7.73 -14.21
CA LYS A 197 25.70 -8.67 -13.66
C LYS A 197 26.11 -8.34 -12.25
N ASP A 198 26.53 -7.13 -12.03
CA ASP A 198 27.03 -6.64 -10.74
C ASP A 198 26.54 -5.19 -10.56
N ASN A 199 25.36 -5.06 -9.98
CA ASN A 199 24.68 -3.79 -9.87
C ASN A 199 25.34 -2.88 -8.82
N PRO A 200 26.06 -1.82 -9.22
CA PRO A 200 26.74 -0.93 -8.28
C PRO A 200 25.76 -0.16 -7.39
N TYR A 201 24.52 0.03 -7.81
CA TYR A 201 23.48 0.70 -7.01
C TYR A 201 22.96 -0.20 -5.90
N ILE A 202 22.90 -1.53 -6.12
CA ILE A 202 22.58 -2.49 -5.05
C ILE A 202 23.72 -2.55 -4.04
N THR A 203 24.97 -2.53 -4.49
CA THR A 203 26.14 -2.48 -3.59
C THR A 203 26.07 -1.22 -2.73
N ALA A 204 25.88 -0.06 -3.35
CA ALA A 204 25.74 1.20 -2.62
C ALA A 204 24.52 1.23 -1.70
N PHE A 205 23.41 0.59 -2.09
CA PHE A 205 22.24 0.46 -1.22
C PHE A 205 22.59 -0.27 0.08
N TRP A 206 23.33 -1.39 0.01
CA TRP A 206 23.70 -2.15 1.20
C TRP A 206 24.79 -1.49 2.06
N GLU A 207 25.55 -0.55 1.51
CA GLU A 207 26.45 0.33 2.27
C GLU A 207 25.68 1.47 2.95
N TRP A 208 24.65 1.97 2.31
CA TRP A 208 23.84 3.11 2.75
C TRP A 208 22.73 2.71 3.74
N PHE A 209 22.01 1.62 3.47
CA PHE A 209 20.82 1.21 4.21
C PHE A 209 21.02 1.11 5.73
N PRO A 210 22.11 0.48 6.23
CA PRO A 210 22.37 0.43 7.67
C PRO A 210 22.50 1.81 8.33
N ASN A 211 23.03 2.78 7.61
CA ASN A 211 23.27 4.13 8.15
C ASN A 211 22.01 4.96 8.31
N ILE A 212 20.98 4.69 7.50
CA ILE A 212 19.70 5.41 7.55
C ILE A 212 18.62 4.64 8.32
N TYR A 213 18.83 3.36 8.58
CA TYR A 213 17.82 2.42 9.03
C TYR A 213 17.08 2.87 10.30
N SER A 214 17.79 3.38 11.29
CA SER A 214 17.21 3.87 12.55
C SER A 214 16.27 5.09 12.36
N ASN A 215 16.42 5.83 11.26
CA ASN A 215 15.58 6.98 10.93
C ASN A 215 14.33 6.61 10.12
N LEU A 216 14.28 5.38 9.57
CA LEU A 216 13.19 4.97 8.70
C LEU A 216 11.89 4.81 9.49
N LYS A 217 10.82 5.30 8.88
CA LYS A 217 9.43 5.11 9.31
C LYS A 217 8.67 4.20 8.36
N ILE A 218 8.95 4.29 7.07
CA ILE A 218 8.36 3.43 6.03
C ILE A 218 9.48 2.90 5.12
N PHE A 219 9.50 1.60 4.94
CA PHE A 219 10.33 0.93 3.96
C PHE A 219 9.45 0.07 3.05
N ARG A 220 9.40 0.42 1.76
CA ARG A 220 8.56 -0.25 0.77
C ARG A 220 9.41 -0.93 -0.30
N MET A 221 9.12 -2.18 -0.58
CA MET A 221 9.72 -2.95 -1.66
C MET A 221 8.73 -3.11 -2.80
N THR A 222 9.18 -2.72 -3.99
CA THR A 222 8.41 -2.79 -5.25
C THR A 222 9.30 -3.36 -6.35
N GLY A 223 8.85 -3.33 -7.59
CA GLY A 223 9.66 -3.69 -8.74
C GLY A 223 8.92 -4.56 -9.73
N GLY A 224 9.57 -5.57 -10.28
CA GLY A 224 8.91 -6.62 -11.04
C GLY A 224 8.02 -7.45 -10.12
N GLU A 225 8.54 -8.56 -9.60
CA GLU A 225 7.95 -9.31 -8.50
C GLU A 225 8.96 -9.41 -7.35
N PRO A 226 8.77 -8.68 -6.25
CA PRO A 226 9.73 -8.67 -5.14
C PRO A 226 10.01 -10.05 -4.52
N LEU A 227 9.05 -10.98 -4.55
CA LEU A 227 9.27 -12.35 -4.05
C LEU A 227 10.26 -13.14 -4.90
N MET A 228 10.58 -12.68 -6.11
CA MET A 228 11.63 -13.26 -6.96
C MET A 228 13.02 -12.64 -6.71
N ASP A 229 13.15 -11.66 -5.79
CA ASP A 229 14.41 -10.98 -5.52
C ASP A 229 15.02 -11.41 -4.19
N LYS A 230 16.27 -11.87 -4.24
CA LYS A 230 17.03 -12.22 -3.03
C LYS A 230 17.23 -11.05 -2.07
N ASN A 231 17.26 -9.80 -2.57
CA ASN A 231 17.43 -8.63 -1.72
C ASN A 231 16.18 -8.33 -0.90
N THR A 232 14.98 -8.66 -1.40
CA THR A 232 13.74 -8.63 -0.61
C THR A 232 13.89 -9.46 0.67
N PHE A 233 14.28 -10.71 0.52
CA PHE A 233 14.49 -11.60 1.68
C PHE A 233 15.64 -11.15 2.56
N LYS A 234 16.72 -10.61 1.98
CA LYS A 234 17.84 -10.06 2.75
C LYS A 234 17.41 -8.83 3.58
N VAL A 235 16.49 -8.00 3.07
CA VAL A 235 15.91 -6.88 3.84
C VAL A 235 15.09 -7.42 5.00
N LEU A 236 14.22 -8.40 4.78
CA LEU A 236 13.41 -9.00 5.84
C LEU A 236 14.30 -9.62 6.94
N ASP A 237 15.38 -10.32 6.55
CA ASP A 237 16.37 -10.82 7.50
C ASP A 237 17.06 -9.69 8.27
N TYR A 238 17.44 -8.61 7.58
CA TYR A 238 18.08 -7.46 8.22
C TYR A 238 17.17 -6.82 9.27
N ILE A 239 15.87 -6.65 8.94
CA ILE A 239 14.87 -6.07 9.86
C ILE A 239 14.69 -6.99 11.08
N ARG A 240 14.59 -8.31 10.88
CA ARG A 240 14.51 -9.29 11.97
C ARG A 240 15.72 -9.17 12.91
N ASP A 241 16.92 -9.08 12.34
CA ASP A 241 18.17 -9.07 13.10
C ASP A 241 18.49 -7.68 13.71
N ASN A 242 17.82 -6.63 13.25
CA ASN A 242 17.95 -5.24 13.70
C ASN A 242 16.57 -4.62 13.94
N PRO A 243 15.89 -4.94 15.02
CA PRO A 243 14.52 -4.48 15.26
C PRO A 243 14.38 -2.95 15.26
N ASN A 244 13.32 -2.46 14.60
CA ASN A 244 12.93 -1.05 14.60
C ASN A 244 11.40 -0.94 14.80
N PRO A 245 10.92 -0.78 16.03
CA PRO A 245 9.50 -0.74 16.35
C PRO A 245 8.74 0.46 15.75
N ASN A 246 9.46 1.42 15.16
CA ASN A 246 8.85 2.55 14.47
C ASN A 246 8.73 2.34 12.96
N LEU A 247 9.23 1.22 12.42
CA LEU A 247 9.28 0.96 10.99
C LEU A 247 8.02 0.24 10.50
N GLU A 248 7.34 0.81 9.53
CA GLU A 248 6.36 0.11 8.70
C GLU A 248 7.06 -0.49 7.48
N VAL A 249 6.88 -1.80 7.30
CA VAL A 249 7.43 -2.55 6.17
C VAL A 249 6.32 -2.79 5.16
N SER A 250 6.56 -2.46 3.91
CA SER A 250 5.58 -2.66 2.84
C SER A 250 6.16 -3.45 1.68
N LEU A 251 5.35 -4.30 1.07
CA LEU A 251 5.70 -5.09 -0.09
C LEU A 251 4.58 -5.00 -1.13
N THR A 252 4.92 -4.73 -2.39
CA THR A 252 3.95 -4.80 -3.51
C THR A 252 4.22 -6.06 -4.32
N THR A 253 3.30 -7.00 -4.37
CA THR A 253 3.49 -8.32 -4.99
C THR A 253 2.28 -8.73 -5.82
N ASN A 254 2.51 -9.60 -6.81
CA ASN A 254 1.43 -10.28 -7.53
C ASN A 254 0.88 -11.51 -6.78
N MET A 255 1.47 -11.86 -5.65
CA MET A 255 1.09 -12.97 -4.79
C MET A 255 1.15 -14.37 -5.42
N CYS A 256 1.65 -14.46 -6.65
CA CYS A 256 1.79 -15.69 -7.45
C CYS A 256 3.22 -15.89 -7.92
N PRO A 257 4.22 -16.03 -7.03
CA PRO A 257 5.57 -16.33 -7.47
C PRO A 257 5.60 -17.68 -8.23
N PRO A 258 6.55 -17.85 -9.16
CA PRO A 258 6.58 -19.04 -10.02
C PRO A 258 6.85 -20.34 -9.25
N ASP A 259 7.44 -20.26 -8.07
CA ASP A 259 7.80 -21.39 -7.20
C ASP A 259 7.13 -21.21 -5.82
N ASP A 260 6.40 -22.24 -5.38
CA ASP A 260 5.73 -22.24 -4.08
C ASP A 260 6.73 -22.13 -2.92
N ALA A 261 7.96 -22.65 -3.08
CA ALA A 261 9.00 -22.47 -2.08
C ALA A 261 9.39 -20.99 -1.83
N LEU A 262 9.21 -20.13 -2.83
CA LEU A 262 9.41 -18.68 -2.63
C LEU A 262 8.30 -18.09 -1.75
N PHE A 263 7.08 -18.57 -1.91
CA PHE A 263 5.96 -18.14 -1.08
C PHE A 263 6.09 -18.68 0.35
N ASP A 264 6.45 -19.96 0.51
CA ASP A 264 6.70 -20.56 1.82
C ASP A 264 7.81 -19.81 2.57
N LYS A 265 8.89 -19.50 1.88
CA LYS A 265 9.97 -18.67 2.42
C LYS A 265 9.48 -17.27 2.83
N PHE A 266 8.59 -16.67 2.05
CA PHE A 266 8.01 -15.37 2.37
C PHE A 266 7.21 -15.44 3.68
N ILE A 267 6.32 -16.42 3.82
CA ILE A 267 5.56 -16.65 5.05
C ILE A 267 6.51 -16.84 6.25
N GLU A 268 7.52 -17.70 6.12
CA GLU A 268 8.54 -17.90 7.17
C GLU A 268 9.20 -16.59 7.60
N LYS A 269 9.58 -15.73 6.65
CA LYS A 269 10.22 -14.44 6.96
C LYS A 269 9.26 -13.49 7.65
N ILE A 270 8.00 -13.41 7.21
CA ILE A 270 6.98 -12.58 7.87
C ILE A 270 6.72 -13.06 9.29
N GLN A 271 6.54 -14.36 9.50
CA GLN A 271 6.39 -14.94 10.85
C GLN A 271 7.62 -14.64 11.72
N GLY A 272 8.82 -14.64 11.13
CA GLY A 272 10.05 -14.24 11.82
C GLY A 272 10.06 -12.78 12.30
N LEU A 273 9.38 -11.87 11.55
CA LEU A 273 9.22 -10.47 11.94
C LEU A 273 8.12 -10.28 13.01
N GLU A 274 7.18 -11.19 13.08
CA GLU A 274 6.06 -11.13 14.02
C GLU A 274 6.41 -11.68 15.40
N LYS A 275 7.50 -12.45 15.50
CA LYS A 275 7.95 -13.00 16.79
C LYS A 275 8.28 -11.85 17.74
N PRO A 276 7.72 -11.85 18.96
CA PRO A 276 8.15 -10.90 19.96
C PRO A 276 9.63 -11.13 20.29
N LEU A 277 10.36 -10.04 20.54
CA LEU A 277 11.77 -10.07 20.93
C LEU A 277 11.93 -10.41 22.42
N ILE A 278 11.28 -11.48 22.86
CA ILE A 278 11.34 -11.95 24.24
C ILE A 278 12.40 -13.03 24.30
N ASP A 279 13.37 -12.87 25.17
CA ASP A 279 14.18 -14.01 25.61
C ASP A 279 13.29 -14.86 26.53
N GLU A 280 12.81 -15.99 26.01
CA GLU A 280 12.00 -16.96 26.78
C GLU A 280 12.74 -17.48 28.03
N ASN A 281 14.06 -17.30 28.08
CA ASN A 281 14.90 -17.66 29.21
C ASN A 281 15.13 -16.50 30.19
N ASP A 282 14.60 -15.29 29.93
CA ASP A 282 14.67 -14.19 30.88
C ASP A 282 13.90 -14.56 32.15
N PRO A 283 14.58 -14.68 33.31
CA PRO A 283 13.94 -15.07 34.57
C PRO A 283 12.92 -14.03 35.06
N THR A 284 12.82 -12.88 34.42
CA THR A 284 11.78 -11.86 34.72
C THR A 284 10.48 -12.10 33.94
N VAL A 285 10.52 -12.94 32.89
CA VAL A 285 9.32 -13.39 32.16
C VAL A 285 8.62 -14.47 32.99
N LYS A 286 7.58 -14.11 33.67
CA LYS A 286 6.74 -15.06 34.42
C LYS A 286 5.48 -15.33 33.61
N GLU A 287 5.18 -16.61 33.44
CA GLU A 287 3.85 -17.04 33.06
C GLU A 287 2.90 -16.73 34.23
N VAL A 288 1.93 -15.83 34.01
CA VAL A 288 0.96 -15.43 35.02
C VAL A 288 -0.41 -15.90 34.57
N ASP A 289 -1.08 -16.71 35.35
CA ASP A 289 -2.45 -17.12 35.09
C ASP A 289 -3.35 -15.86 35.12
N PHE A 290 -4.22 -15.74 34.15
CA PHE A 290 -5.20 -14.65 34.07
C PHE A 290 -6.03 -14.52 35.36
N LYS A 291 -6.39 -15.63 35.97
CA LYS A 291 -7.10 -15.66 37.23
C LYS A 291 -6.30 -15.03 38.37
N ASP A 292 -4.99 -15.28 38.42
CA ASP A 292 -4.12 -14.71 39.45
C ASP A 292 -3.98 -13.18 39.29
N LEU A 293 -3.96 -12.67 38.07
CA LEU A 293 -3.95 -11.23 37.81
C LEU A 293 -5.26 -10.54 38.15
N LEU A 294 -6.41 -11.20 37.93
CA LEU A 294 -7.71 -10.66 38.28
C LEU A 294 -7.98 -10.69 39.80
N PHE A 295 -7.44 -11.65 40.51
CA PHE A 295 -7.78 -11.91 41.91
C PHE A 295 -6.74 -11.40 42.91
N ASN A 296 -5.47 -11.24 42.51
CA ASN A 296 -4.42 -10.69 43.36
C ASN A 296 -4.32 -9.18 43.19
N LYS A 297 -5.05 -8.44 44.02
CA LYS A 297 -5.06 -6.98 44.04
C LYS A 297 -3.73 -6.47 44.63
N PRO A 298 -2.91 -5.69 43.87
CA PRO A 298 -1.81 -4.93 44.47
C PRO A 298 -2.37 -3.87 45.41
N GLU A 299 -1.72 -3.63 46.54
CA GLU A 299 -2.17 -2.69 47.57
C GLU A 299 -2.34 -1.24 47.12
N ASP A 300 -1.82 -0.86 45.94
CA ASP A 300 -1.68 0.52 45.45
C ASP A 300 -2.67 0.95 44.38
N ASN A 301 -3.81 0.29 44.18
CA ASN A 301 -4.76 0.58 43.08
C ASN A 301 -4.21 0.50 41.66
N LYS A 302 -3.09 -0.16 41.47
CA LYS A 302 -2.35 -0.27 40.22
C LYS A 302 -2.64 -1.65 39.62
N ARG A 303 -3.13 -1.67 38.35
CA ARG A 303 -3.49 -2.94 37.71
C ARG A 303 -2.92 -3.01 36.30
N SER A 304 -2.17 -4.05 36.04
CA SER A 304 -1.79 -4.52 34.72
C SER A 304 -2.48 -5.84 34.43
N VAL A 305 -3.00 -6.05 33.25
CA VAL A 305 -3.61 -7.31 32.86
C VAL A 305 -2.98 -7.84 31.60
N LEU A 306 -2.47 -9.05 31.69
CA LEU A 306 -1.88 -9.77 30.59
C LEU A 306 -2.84 -10.86 30.13
N PHE A 307 -3.16 -10.91 28.85
CA PHE A 307 -4.07 -11.89 28.29
C PHE A 307 -3.32 -12.86 27.37
N TYR A 308 -3.68 -14.13 27.45
CA TYR A 308 -3.24 -15.16 26.54
C TYR A 308 -4.32 -15.41 25.49
N ALA A 309 -3.95 -15.50 24.23
CA ALA A 309 -4.86 -15.99 23.21
C ALA A 309 -4.99 -17.52 23.39
N VAL A 310 -6.20 -18.00 23.46
CA VAL A 310 -6.54 -19.42 23.58
C VAL A 310 -7.25 -19.82 22.29
N ASP A 311 -6.92 -20.99 21.72
CA ASP A 311 -7.68 -21.52 20.59
C ASP A 311 -9.11 -21.83 21.07
N PRO A 312 -10.14 -21.20 20.49
CA PRO A 312 -11.51 -21.42 20.92
C PRO A 312 -12.03 -22.84 20.66
N LYS A 313 -11.31 -23.65 19.84
CA LYS A 313 -11.72 -25.01 19.48
C LYS A 313 -11.31 -26.03 20.52
N ASP A 314 -10.18 -25.89 21.18
CA ASP A 314 -9.63 -26.90 22.08
C ASP A 314 -9.07 -26.35 23.41
N GLY A 315 -9.11 -25.02 23.57
CA GLY A 315 -8.61 -24.37 24.79
C GLY A 315 -7.09 -24.36 24.88
N SER A 316 -6.36 -24.74 23.82
CA SER A 316 -4.91 -24.71 23.83
C SER A 316 -4.40 -23.28 23.79
N LYS A 317 -3.30 -23.02 24.49
CA LYS A 317 -2.60 -21.72 24.37
C LYS A 317 -1.89 -21.68 23.01
N PHE A 318 -2.03 -20.59 22.29
CA PHE A 318 -1.20 -20.37 21.09
C PHE A 318 0.27 -20.26 21.52
N ASP A 319 1.14 -21.02 20.88
CA ASP A 319 2.60 -20.94 21.07
C ASP A 319 3.17 -19.57 20.68
N THR A 320 2.41 -18.76 19.97
CA THR A 320 2.70 -17.37 19.67
C THR A 320 1.89 -16.45 20.55
N TRP A 321 2.57 -15.72 21.40
CA TRP A 321 2.00 -14.70 22.27
C TRP A 321 1.26 -13.65 21.45
N LYS A 322 -0.07 -13.73 21.38
CA LYS A 322 -0.90 -12.63 20.93
C LYS A 322 -1.27 -11.80 22.16
N GLN A 323 -0.49 -10.78 22.39
CA GLN A 323 -0.75 -9.86 23.48
C GLN A 323 -1.61 -8.72 22.95
N TYR A 324 -2.67 -8.43 23.66
CA TYR A 324 -3.57 -7.34 23.36
C TYR A 324 -3.65 -6.44 24.57
N ILE A 325 -3.27 -5.19 24.38
CA ILE A 325 -3.44 -4.17 25.40
C ILE A 325 -4.43 -3.16 24.86
N VAL A 326 -5.31 -2.74 25.72
CA VAL A 326 -6.38 -1.82 25.40
C VAL A 326 -6.17 -0.56 26.17
N GLU A 327 -6.08 0.53 25.53
CA GLU A 327 -6.07 1.82 26.16
C GLU A 327 -7.24 2.65 25.65
N GLU A 328 -8.05 3.17 26.51
CA GLU A 328 -9.09 4.13 26.20
C GLU A 328 -8.94 5.33 27.11
N THR A 329 -8.96 6.52 26.54
CA THR A 329 -9.00 7.76 27.30
C THR A 329 -10.43 8.26 27.31
N LEU A 330 -11.22 7.74 28.24
CA LEU A 330 -12.53 8.27 28.56
C LEU A 330 -12.44 8.98 29.92
N HIS A 331 -12.72 10.27 29.95
CA HIS A 331 -12.67 11.09 31.16
C HIS A 331 -11.31 11.15 31.88
N GLY A 332 -10.20 11.07 31.12
CA GLY A 332 -8.85 11.18 31.66
C GLY A 332 -8.27 9.91 32.26
N VAL A 333 -8.88 8.77 31.94
CA VAL A 333 -8.42 7.43 32.31
C VAL A 333 -8.09 6.66 31.05
N ASP A 334 -6.91 6.06 30.99
CA ASP A 334 -6.50 5.23 29.89
C ASP A 334 -6.98 3.79 30.09
N ALA A 335 -7.80 3.28 29.18
CA ALA A 335 -8.31 1.92 29.15
C ALA A 335 -7.84 1.20 27.89
N TRP A 336 -7.68 -0.12 27.91
CA TRP A 336 -7.12 -0.92 26.81
C TRP A 336 -8.14 -1.93 26.29
N LEU A 337 -8.32 -2.06 25.00
CA LEU A 337 -9.31 -2.91 24.36
C LEU A 337 -8.73 -4.24 23.90
N ILE A 338 -9.41 -5.34 24.13
CA ILE A 338 -8.95 -6.69 23.88
C ILE A 338 -9.70 -7.28 22.69
N GLN A 339 -9.01 -8.04 21.86
CA GLN A 339 -9.57 -8.61 20.63
C GLN A 339 -10.67 -9.67 20.86
N PRO A 340 -11.61 -9.80 19.92
CA PRO A 340 -12.82 -10.60 20.05
C PRO A 340 -12.65 -12.12 20.03
N ASN A 341 -11.45 -12.67 20.06
CA ASN A 341 -11.20 -14.12 20.12
C ASN A 341 -10.78 -14.62 21.50
N ILE A 342 -10.85 -13.79 22.51
CA ILE A 342 -10.74 -14.24 23.89
C ILE A 342 -12.11 -14.70 24.32
N ASP A 343 -12.21 -15.89 24.92
CA ASP A 343 -13.43 -16.36 25.53
C ASP A 343 -13.97 -15.28 26.46
N ILE A 344 -15.14 -14.78 26.11
CA ILE A 344 -15.83 -13.75 26.87
C ILE A 344 -16.09 -14.32 28.25
N ILE A 345 -15.51 -13.70 29.26
CA ILE A 345 -15.86 -14.05 30.65
C ILE A 345 -17.30 -13.61 30.84
N LYS A 346 -18.20 -14.57 31.00
CA LYS A 346 -19.61 -14.28 31.24
C LYS A 346 -19.74 -13.43 32.48
N SER A 347 -20.69 -12.51 32.49
CA SER A 347 -20.92 -11.58 33.60
C SER A 347 -21.17 -12.30 34.93
N GLU A 348 -21.67 -13.54 34.89
CA GLU A 348 -21.89 -14.41 36.05
C GLU A 348 -20.59 -14.95 36.69
N ASP A 349 -19.47 -14.94 35.94
CA ASP A 349 -18.15 -15.37 36.43
C ASP A 349 -17.33 -14.21 37.01
N ILE A 350 -17.86 -12.97 36.96
CA ILE A 350 -17.20 -11.79 37.51
C ILE A 350 -17.57 -11.65 38.99
N PRO A 351 -16.61 -11.76 39.91
CA PRO A 351 -16.92 -11.57 41.32
C PRO A 351 -17.48 -10.18 41.61
N GLN A 352 -18.58 -10.08 42.36
CA GLN A 352 -19.29 -8.83 42.71
C GLN A 352 -18.44 -7.79 43.47
N LYS A 353 -17.17 -8.04 43.75
CA LYS A 353 -16.28 -7.21 44.57
C LYS A 353 -15.29 -6.32 43.77
N PHE A 354 -15.43 -6.24 42.47
CA PHE A 354 -14.55 -5.36 41.69
C PHE A 354 -15.11 -3.95 41.60
N GLU A 355 -14.81 -3.11 42.58
CA GLU A 355 -15.01 -1.66 42.49
C GLU A 355 -14.04 -1.11 41.43
N GLY A 356 -14.57 -0.49 40.36
CA GLY A 356 -13.81 0.14 39.30
C GLY A 356 -13.69 -0.67 38.00
N LEU A 357 -14.33 -1.82 37.89
CA LEU A 357 -14.55 -2.53 36.63
C LEU A 357 -16.03 -2.43 36.26
N GLY A 358 -16.33 -1.83 35.11
CA GLY A 358 -17.67 -1.82 34.55
C GLY A 358 -17.79 -2.93 33.51
N PRO A 359 -18.84 -3.79 33.55
CA PRO A 359 -19.15 -4.62 32.40
C PRO A 359 -19.67 -3.73 31.28
N CYS A 360 -19.12 -3.89 30.09
CA CYS A 360 -19.80 -3.47 28.86
C CYS A 360 -20.46 -4.67 28.22
N ILE A 361 -21.67 -4.48 27.78
CA ILE A 361 -22.46 -5.47 27.07
C ILE A 361 -22.54 -5.00 25.64
N ASP A 362 -22.13 -5.85 24.68
CA ASP A 362 -22.40 -5.60 23.27
C ASP A 362 -23.86 -5.98 22.92
N ASP A 363 -24.25 -5.69 21.69
CA ASP A 363 -25.60 -5.98 21.18
C ASP A 363 -25.89 -7.46 21.03
N GLN A 364 -24.92 -8.34 21.30
CA GLN A 364 -25.05 -9.79 21.26
C GLN A 364 -25.06 -10.42 22.67
N ASP A 365 -25.27 -9.62 23.72
CA ASP A 365 -25.22 -10.00 25.13
C ASP A 365 -23.85 -10.52 25.58
N ASN A 366 -22.76 -10.15 24.93
CA ASN A 366 -21.43 -10.47 25.37
C ASN A 366 -20.91 -9.40 26.33
N SER A 367 -20.38 -9.83 27.47
CA SER A 367 -19.85 -8.94 28.49
C SER A 367 -18.34 -8.80 28.37
N PHE A 368 -17.86 -7.55 28.33
CA PHE A 368 -16.44 -7.20 28.31
C PHE A 368 -16.03 -6.62 29.67
N LEU A 369 -14.81 -6.90 30.07
CA LEU A 369 -14.19 -6.27 31.23
C LEU A 369 -13.39 -5.04 30.79
N TYR A 370 -13.79 -3.87 31.30
CA TYR A 370 -12.98 -2.65 31.22
C TYR A 370 -12.07 -2.56 32.44
N LEU A 371 -10.80 -2.33 32.19
CA LEU A 371 -9.85 -1.99 33.23
C LEU A 371 -9.75 -0.48 33.37
N ASN A 372 -10.37 0.06 34.41
CA ASN A 372 -10.19 1.43 34.81
C ASN A 372 -8.96 1.53 35.72
N ASN A 373 -8.03 2.38 35.35
CA ASN A 373 -6.80 2.81 35.99
C ASN A 373 -5.53 2.19 35.45
N TYR A 374 -4.94 2.90 34.55
CA TYR A 374 -3.54 2.77 34.17
C TYR A 374 -2.67 3.35 35.28
N VAL A 375 -1.71 2.59 35.69
CA VAL A 375 -0.72 3.07 36.63
C VAL A 375 0.66 2.88 36.07
N LYS A 376 1.47 3.91 36.20
CA LYS A 376 2.92 3.84 36.01
C LYS A 376 3.54 2.94 37.09
N ASP A 377 3.42 1.64 36.91
CA ASP A 377 4.11 0.64 37.72
C ASP A 377 5.50 0.41 37.13
N PRO A 378 6.57 0.39 37.95
CA PRO A 378 7.88 -0.06 37.49
C PRO A 378 7.88 -1.49 36.90
N GLU A 379 7.00 -2.35 37.36
CA GLU A 379 6.79 -3.67 36.77
C GLU A 379 6.07 -3.60 35.42
N TRP A 380 5.10 -2.70 35.26
CA TRP A 380 4.47 -2.43 33.97
C TRP A 380 5.48 -1.97 32.91
N ASN A 381 6.44 -1.13 33.26
CA ASN A 381 7.49 -0.75 32.35
C ASN A 381 8.33 -1.95 31.86
N LYS A 382 8.46 -3.00 32.67
CA LYS A 382 9.09 -4.26 32.20
C LYS A 382 8.20 -4.97 31.18
N TRP A 383 6.88 -4.94 31.38
CA TRP A 383 5.92 -5.55 30.45
C TRP A 383 5.72 -4.71 29.19
N ASN A 384 5.75 -3.38 29.28
CA ASN A 384 5.77 -2.52 28.10
C ASN A 384 6.95 -2.84 27.17
N HIS A 385 8.10 -3.23 27.70
CA HIS A 385 9.20 -3.72 26.85
C HIS A 385 8.82 -4.93 26.00
N LEU A 386 7.91 -5.78 26.48
CA LEU A 386 7.43 -6.93 25.72
C LEU A 386 6.49 -6.51 24.57
N PHE A 387 5.79 -5.38 24.70
CA PHE A 387 4.86 -4.85 23.70
C PHE A 387 5.52 -3.85 22.77
N GLU A 388 6.52 -3.12 23.26
CA GLU A 388 7.37 -2.24 22.47
C GLU A 388 8.49 -3.01 21.75
N ASN A 389 8.85 -4.19 22.23
CA ASN A 389 9.86 -5.08 21.62
C ASN A 389 9.27 -5.85 20.43
N VAL A 390 8.77 -5.13 19.46
CA VAL A 390 8.38 -5.69 18.17
C VAL A 390 9.49 -5.43 17.15
N THR A 391 9.67 -6.36 16.24
CA THR A 391 10.70 -6.27 15.19
C THR A 391 10.44 -5.09 14.26
N CYS A 392 9.17 -4.82 13.94
CA CYS A 392 8.71 -3.65 13.19
C CYS A 392 7.28 -3.27 13.62
N LYS A 393 6.88 -2.02 13.36
CA LYS A 393 5.57 -1.48 13.76
C LYS A 393 4.42 -2.22 13.07
N HIS A 394 4.52 -2.40 11.77
CA HIS A 394 3.48 -2.98 10.94
C HIS A 394 4.03 -3.55 9.64
N ILE A 395 3.32 -4.53 9.07
CA ILE A 395 3.64 -5.12 7.77
C ILE A 395 2.43 -4.96 6.85
N SER A 396 2.61 -4.24 5.74
CA SER A 396 1.57 -4.03 4.72
C SER A 396 1.93 -4.77 3.44
N VAL A 397 1.06 -5.67 2.99
CA VAL A 397 1.22 -6.37 1.72
C VAL A 397 0.23 -5.81 0.72
N PHE A 398 0.76 -5.16 -0.32
CA PHE A 398 -0.02 -4.64 -1.43
C PHE A 398 -0.09 -5.70 -2.52
N ILE A 399 -1.29 -6.18 -2.81
CA ILE A 399 -1.53 -7.25 -3.79
C ILE A 399 -2.12 -6.63 -5.05
N SER A 400 -1.41 -6.78 -6.15
CA SER A 400 -1.83 -6.25 -7.43
C SER A 400 -2.81 -7.21 -8.12
N VAL A 401 -4.06 -6.79 -8.34
CA VAL A 401 -5.12 -7.57 -8.99
C VAL A 401 -6.13 -6.64 -9.66
N ASP A 402 -6.55 -6.93 -10.91
CA ASP A 402 -7.38 -6.02 -11.68
C ASP A 402 -8.77 -6.59 -12.03
N GLY A 403 -9.13 -7.74 -11.49
CA GLY A 403 -10.39 -8.42 -11.71
C GLY A 403 -10.44 -9.73 -10.96
N ILE A 404 -11.31 -10.64 -11.35
CA ILE A 404 -11.44 -11.98 -10.76
C ILE A 404 -11.38 -13.07 -11.84
N GLY A 405 -10.98 -14.27 -11.45
CA GLY A 405 -10.98 -15.47 -12.30
C GLY A 405 -10.27 -15.29 -13.65
N PRO A 406 -10.85 -15.82 -14.73
CA PRO A 406 -10.24 -15.74 -16.07
C PRO A 406 -9.98 -14.31 -16.56
N GLN A 407 -10.79 -13.33 -16.14
CA GLN A 407 -10.57 -11.93 -16.51
C GLN A 407 -9.32 -11.37 -15.85
N ALA A 408 -9.08 -11.68 -14.57
CA ALA A 408 -7.83 -11.32 -13.89
C ALA A 408 -6.61 -11.98 -14.57
N GLU A 409 -6.71 -13.25 -14.96
CA GLU A 409 -5.65 -14.01 -15.64
C GLU A 409 -5.35 -13.46 -17.03
N TYR A 410 -6.37 -13.00 -17.75
CA TYR A 410 -6.19 -12.33 -19.04
C TYR A 410 -5.45 -10.99 -18.90
N ILE A 411 -5.90 -10.12 -17.98
CA ILE A 411 -5.27 -8.81 -17.76
C ILE A 411 -3.83 -9.00 -17.28
N ARG A 412 -3.58 -10.01 -16.46
CA ARG A 412 -2.29 -10.32 -15.85
C ARG A 412 -1.74 -11.66 -16.35
N ASP A 413 -1.47 -11.76 -17.65
CA ASP A 413 -0.96 -12.98 -18.28
C ASP A 413 0.17 -13.62 -17.46
N GLY A 414 -0.05 -14.87 -17.05
CA GLY A 414 0.78 -15.65 -16.14
C GLY A 414 0.28 -15.68 -14.69
N LEU A 415 -0.79 -14.95 -14.35
CA LEU A 415 -1.49 -15.09 -13.07
C LEU A 415 -2.26 -16.41 -13.05
N ASP A 416 -2.27 -17.06 -11.90
CA ASP A 416 -3.15 -18.17 -11.53
C ASP A 416 -4.05 -17.68 -10.41
N TRP A 417 -5.33 -17.48 -10.70
CA TRP A 417 -6.31 -16.92 -9.78
C TRP A 417 -6.51 -17.78 -8.53
N GLU A 418 -6.61 -19.10 -8.70
CA GLU A 418 -6.79 -20.03 -7.58
C GLU A 418 -5.57 -20.03 -6.65
N LYS A 419 -4.37 -19.98 -7.24
CA LYS A 419 -3.13 -19.84 -6.49
C LYS A 419 -3.08 -18.52 -5.72
N LEU A 420 -3.50 -17.41 -6.35
CA LEU A 420 -3.56 -16.11 -5.68
C LEU A 420 -4.47 -16.16 -4.46
N MET A 421 -5.70 -16.67 -4.63
CA MET A 421 -6.66 -16.79 -3.51
C MET A 421 -6.11 -17.67 -2.38
N THR A 422 -5.51 -18.81 -2.74
CA THR A 422 -4.88 -19.72 -1.77
C THR A 422 -3.75 -19.03 -1.01
N ASN A 423 -2.89 -18.29 -1.69
CA ASN A 423 -1.77 -17.59 -1.07
C ASN A 423 -2.23 -16.43 -0.19
N VAL A 424 -3.29 -15.71 -0.59
CA VAL A 424 -3.91 -14.67 0.26
C VAL A 424 -4.49 -15.29 1.53
N ASP A 425 -5.21 -16.38 1.40
CA ASP A 425 -5.79 -17.09 2.54
C ASP A 425 -4.71 -17.59 3.51
N ARG A 426 -3.65 -18.19 2.98
CA ARG A 426 -2.49 -18.61 3.77
C ARG A 426 -1.81 -17.43 4.48
N LEU A 427 -1.56 -16.33 3.76
CA LEU A 427 -0.95 -15.15 4.36
C LEU A 427 -1.77 -14.67 5.56
N LEU A 428 -3.08 -14.53 5.38
CA LEU A 428 -3.96 -14.01 6.43
C LEU A 428 -4.20 -14.99 7.58
N THR A 429 -4.07 -16.30 7.32
CA THR A 429 -4.22 -17.36 8.34
C THR A 429 -2.92 -17.62 9.09
N GLU A 430 -1.79 -17.67 8.38
CA GLU A 430 -0.49 -18.07 8.94
C GLU A 430 0.28 -16.88 9.55
N THR A 431 -0.22 -15.64 9.39
CA THR A 431 0.40 -14.42 9.95
C THR A 431 -0.58 -13.64 10.81
N THR A 432 -0.05 -12.81 11.71
CA THR A 432 -0.88 -12.13 12.73
C THR A 432 -0.92 -10.62 12.56
N ARG A 433 0.17 -9.99 12.11
CA ARG A 433 0.37 -8.54 12.06
C ARG A 433 0.39 -7.96 10.65
N VAL A 434 -0.02 -8.74 9.67
CA VAL A 434 -0.08 -8.31 8.28
C VAL A 434 -1.43 -7.69 7.95
N SER A 435 -1.41 -6.51 7.33
CA SER A 435 -2.57 -6.02 6.58
C SER A 435 -2.36 -6.21 5.08
N VAL A 436 -3.44 -6.49 4.38
CA VAL A 436 -3.47 -6.66 2.94
C VAL A 436 -4.21 -5.49 2.30
N THR A 437 -3.63 -4.91 1.25
CA THR A 437 -4.30 -3.93 0.41
C THR A 437 -4.30 -4.43 -1.03
N PHE A 438 -5.47 -4.71 -1.57
CA PHE A 438 -5.61 -5.03 -2.98
C PHE A 438 -5.51 -3.75 -3.80
N ILE A 439 -4.62 -3.73 -4.79
CA ILE A 439 -4.48 -2.62 -5.75
C ILE A 439 -5.05 -3.09 -7.09
N ASN A 440 -6.20 -2.55 -7.44
CA ASN A 440 -6.78 -2.70 -8.77
C ASN A 440 -6.37 -1.49 -9.61
N THR A 441 -5.46 -1.70 -10.58
CA THR A 441 -5.12 -0.67 -11.57
C THR A 441 -6.30 -0.53 -12.52
N PHE A 442 -7.31 0.25 -12.07
CA PHE A 442 -8.63 0.29 -12.64
C PHE A 442 -8.61 0.77 -14.10
N ASN A 443 -9.02 -0.11 -14.99
CA ASN A 443 -8.98 0.04 -16.43
C ASN A 443 -10.27 -0.54 -17.05
N LEU A 444 -10.44 -0.38 -18.36
CA LEU A 444 -11.64 -0.81 -19.06
C LEU A 444 -11.97 -2.30 -18.81
N LEU A 445 -10.96 -3.17 -18.79
CA LEU A 445 -11.15 -4.61 -18.60
C LEU A 445 -11.44 -4.99 -17.14
N SER A 446 -11.24 -4.08 -16.19
CA SER A 446 -11.59 -4.29 -14.79
C SER A 446 -13.07 -4.10 -14.50
N ILE A 447 -13.80 -3.38 -15.38
CA ILE A 447 -15.20 -3.01 -15.16
C ILE A 447 -16.13 -4.22 -15.07
N PRO A 448 -16.07 -5.22 -15.98
CA PRO A 448 -16.98 -6.36 -15.94
C PRO A 448 -16.93 -7.17 -14.64
N SER A 449 -15.74 -7.32 -14.06
CA SER A 449 -15.56 -8.11 -12.85
C SER A 449 -15.52 -7.30 -11.55
N LEU A 450 -15.82 -5.99 -11.61
CA LEU A 450 -15.75 -5.10 -10.44
C LEU A 450 -16.64 -5.56 -9.29
N GLY A 451 -17.90 -5.93 -9.56
CA GLY A 451 -18.83 -6.43 -8.53
C GLY A 451 -18.29 -7.68 -7.83
N GLY A 452 -17.81 -8.65 -8.60
CA GLY A 452 -17.20 -9.85 -8.04
C GLY A 452 -15.93 -9.57 -7.24
N PHE A 453 -15.12 -8.58 -7.64
CA PHE A 453 -13.97 -8.13 -6.88
C PHE A 453 -14.39 -7.53 -5.53
N LEU A 454 -15.42 -6.69 -5.51
CA LEU A 454 -15.97 -6.12 -4.27
C LEU A 454 -16.53 -7.18 -3.34
N ASP A 455 -17.23 -8.19 -3.86
CA ASP A 455 -17.72 -9.34 -3.09
C ASP A 455 -16.58 -10.17 -2.50
N TYR A 456 -15.50 -10.38 -3.26
CA TYR A 456 -14.31 -11.05 -2.75
C TYR A 456 -13.68 -10.29 -1.57
N ILE A 457 -13.58 -8.96 -1.65
CA ILE A 457 -13.11 -8.12 -0.54
C ILE A 457 -13.99 -8.29 0.70
N LEU A 458 -15.33 -8.26 0.55
CA LEU A 458 -16.25 -8.46 1.68
C LEU A 458 -16.13 -9.85 2.30
N THR A 459 -15.98 -10.89 1.46
CA THR A 459 -15.77 -12.26 1.93
C THR A 459 -14.50 -12.39 2.78
N LEU A 460 -13.41 -11.76 2.37
CA LEU A 460 -12.17 -11.74 3.15
C LEU A 460 -12.34 -10.95 4.45
N ARG A 461 -13.06 -9.82 4.41
CA ARG A 461 -13.36 -9.03 5.61
C ARG A 461 -14.19 -9.81 6.62
N GLU A 462 -15.19 -10.56 6.15
CA GLU A 462 -16.00 -11.43 7.00
C GLU A 462 -15.16 -12.56 7.63
N LYS A 463 -14.28 -13.18 6.83
CA LYS A 463 -13.48 -14.32 7.28
C LYS A 463 -12.36 -13.94 8.25
N PHE A 464 -11.67 -12.84 8.02
CA PHE A 464 -10.46 -12.48 8.75
C PHE A 464 -10.66 -11.33 9.74
N GLY A 465 -11.81 -10.65 9.71
CA GLY A 465 -12.18 -9.62 10.67
C GLY A 465 -11.21 -8.43 10.67
N TYR A 466 -10.99 -7.89 11.86
CA TYR A 466 -10.20 -6.68 12.09
C TYR A 466 -8.92 -7.00 12.84
N ASP A 467 -7.85 -6.27 12.49
CA ASP A 467 -6.68 -6.18 13.34
C ASP A 467 -6.74 -4.88 14.15
N TYR A 468 -6.31 -4.95 15.41
CA TYR A 468 -6.23 -3.77 16.26
C TYR A 468 -4.85 -3.13 16.06
N GLN A 469 -4.81 -2.03 15.31
CA GLN A 469 -3.65 -1.14 15.35
C GLN A 469 -3.85 -0.13 16.48
N VAL A 470 -2.97 -0.16 17.43
CA VAL A 470 -2.85 0.90 18.43
C VAL A 470 -2.13 2.09 17.78
N GLU A 471 -2.83 2.93 17.06
CA GLU A 471 -2.34 4.28 16.79
C GLU A 471 -2.49 5.13 18.05
N GLN A 472 -1.43 5.85 18.41
CA GLN A 472 -1.27 6.56 19.70
C GLN A 472 -2.34 7.59 20.05
N LYS A 473 -3.31 7.90 19.20
CA LYS A 473 -4.35 8.90 19.46
C LYS A 473 -5.79 8.54 19.10
N HIS A 474 -6.00 7.55 18.24
CA HIS A 474 -7.35 7.17 17.83
C HIS A 474 -7.43 5.65 17.76
N LYS A 475 -8.08 5.07 18.72
CA LYS A 475 -8.38 3.64 18.79
C LYS A 475 -9.46 3.33 17.79
N VAL A 476 -9.05 3.04 16.58
CA VAL A 476 -9.94 2.56 15.53
C VAL A 476 -9.61 1.09 15.33
N LEU A 477 -10.62 0.25 15.33
CA LEU A 477 -10.55 -1.09 14.77
C LEU A 477 -9.95 -0.98 13.37
N ALA A 478 -8.67 -1.32 13.22
CA ALA A 478 -8.02 -1.25 11.93
C ALA A 478 -8.44 -2.47 11.12
N GLN A 479 -9.05 -2.22 10.00
CA GLN A 479 -9.40 -3.24 9.05
C GLN A 479 -8.12 -3.89 8.50
N LYS A 480 -8.09 -5.22 8.52
CA LYS A 480 -6.95 -5.99 8.02
C LYS A 480 -6.91 -6.05 6.49
N ILE A 481 -8.07 -5.92 5.87
CA ILE A 481 -8.26 -6.01 4.43
C ILE A 481 -8.69 -4.67 3.86
N TRP A 482 -7.86 -4.13 2.98
CA TRP A 482 -8.07 -2.87 2.29
C TRP A 482 -8.10 -3.08 0.78
N PHE A 483 -8.64 -2.14 0.04
CA PHE A 483 -8.45 -2.07 -1.40
C PHE A 483 -8.31 -0.64 -1.87
N ASP A 484 -7.70 -0.48 -3.02
CA ASP A 484 -7.54 0.78 -3.72
C ASP A 484 -7.77 0.57 -5.22
N VAL A 485 -8.38 1.54 -5.85
CA VAL A 485 -8.75 1.52 -7.29
C VAL A 485 -8.13 2.73 -8.00
N PRO A 486 -6.79 2.84 -8.07
CA PRO A 486 -6.17 3.90 -8.84
C PRO A 486 -6.48 3.70 -10.32
N TYR A 487 -7.10 4.69 -10.97
CA TYR A 487 -7.39 4.60 -12.40
C TYR A 487 -6.11 4.65 -13.24
N MET A 488 -6.08 3.81 -14.27
CA MET A 488 -4.98 3.73 -15.22
C MET A 488 -5.04 4.89 -16.22
N ARG A 489 -3.93 5.62 -16.37
CA ARG A 489 -3.83 6.72 -17.36
C ARG A 489 -3.22 6.25 -18.68
N ASP A 490 -2.19 5.46 -18.59
CA ASP A 490 -1.48 4.89 -19.72
C ASP A 490 -1.35 3.36 -19.58
N PRO A 491 -1.50 2.64 -20.68
CA PRO A 491 -1.82 3.10 -22.02
C PRO A 491 -3.26 3.63 -22.15
N ASN A 492 -3.43 4.77 -22.86
CA ASN A 492 -4.71 5.48 -22.94
C ASN A 492 -5.79 4.77 -23.79
N TRP A 493 -5.40 3.78 -24.59
CA TRP A 493 -6.32 3.03 -25.45
C TRP A 493 -7.11 1.91 -24.73
N PHE A 494 -6.94 1.73 -23.44
CA PHE A 494 -7.84 0.92 -22.62
C PHE A 494 -7.99 1.44 -21.18
N ASN A 495 -7.82 2.73 -20.99
CA ASN A 495 -8.22 3.37 -19.75
C ASN A 495 -9.75 3.57 -19.70
N ILE A 496 -10.29 3.84 -18.52
CA ILE A 496 -11.74 3.94 -18.29
C ILE A 496 -12.41 5.14 -18.98
N GLN A 497 -11.67 6.07 -19.58
CA GLN A 497 -12.27 7.14 -20.40
C GLN A 497 -12.84 6.64 -21.74
N LEU A 498 -12.56 5.40 -22.11
CA LEU A 498 -13.18 4.74 -23.26
C LEU A 498 -14.47 3.98 -22.90
N ALA A 499 -14.89 4.00 -21.63
CA ALA A 499 -16.10 3.31 -21.20
C ALA A 499 -17.34 3.93 -21.89
N ASP A 500 -18.16 3.07 -22.50
CA ASP A 500 -19.47 3.41 -23.03
C ASP A 500 -20.52 3.58 -21.91
N GLU A 501 -21.76 3.91 -22.27
CA GLU A 501 -22.84 4.13 -21.30
C GLU A 501 -23.10 2.87 -20.45
N ASP A 502 -23.11 1.69 -21.04
CA ASP A 502 -23.35 0.43 -20.33
C ASP A 502 -22.26 0.17 -19.29
N MET A 503 -21.01 0.40 -19.64
CA MET A 503 -19.89 0.28 -18.71
C MET A 503 -19.93 1.33 -17.59
N LEU A 504 -20.30 2.57 -17.89
CA LEU A 504 -20.49 3.62 -16.89
C LEU A 504 -21.61 3.26 -15.92
N ASP A 505 -22.68 2.65 -16.40
CA ASP A 505 -23.78 2.16 -15.57
C ASP A 505 -23.32 1.04 -14.63
N VAL A 506 -22.50 0.10 -15.12
CA VAL A 506 -21.88 -0.94 -14.25
C VAL A 506 -21.07 -0.33 -13.13
N ILE A 507 -20.27 0.71 -13.41
CA ILE A 507 -19.51 1.41 -12.35
C ILE A 507 -20.48 2.08 -11.36
N GLN A 508 -21.52 2.74 -11.85
CA GLN A 508 -22.52 3.41 -11.01
C GLN A 508 -23.28 2.41 -10.12
N GLU A 509 -23.70 1.27 -10.66
CA GLU A 509 -24.35 0.20 -9.90
C GLU A 509 -23.47 -0.32 -8.76
N ASN A 510 -22.18 -0.50 -9.03
CA ASN A 510 -21.20 -0.92 -8.01
C ASN A 510 -20.97 0.16 -6.94
N ILE A 511 -21.02 1.44 -7.29
CA ILE A 511 -21.01 2.53 -6.31
C ILE A 511 -22.24 2.45 -5.39
N GLU A 512 -23.44 2.25 -5.95
CA GLU A 512 -24.66 2.12 -5.16
C GLU A 512 -24.63 0.84 -4.29
N TYR A 513 -24.09 -0.26 -4.83
CA TYR A 513 -23.85 -1.47 -4.05
C TYR A 513 -22.92 -1.19 -2.86
N MET A 514 -21.79 -0.51 -3.08
CA MET A 514 -20.88 -0.15 -1.99
C MET A 514 -21.59 0.73 -0.94
N LYS A 515 -22.34 1.75 -1.37
CA LYS A 515 -23.12 2.63 -0.47
C LYS A 515 -24.09 1.84 0.40
N SER A 516 -24.75 0.83 -0.17
CA SER A 516 -25.70 -0.03 0.56
C SER A 516 -25.03 -0.88 1.66
N LYS A 517 -23.69 -1.01 1.60
CA LYS A 517 -22.87 -1.76 2.56
C LYS A 517 -22.01 -0.86 3.46
N VAL A 518 -22.17 0.46 3.36
CA VAL A 518 -21.52 1.41 4.28
C VAL A 518 -22.28 1.44 5.60
N LEU A 519 -21.59 1.28 6.71
CA LEU A 519 -22.21 1.43 8.02
C LEU A 519 -22.35 2.90 8.41
N PRO A 520 -23.42 3.27 9.15
CA PRO A 520 -23.54 4.58 9.76
C PRO A 520 -22.36 4.90 10.70
N ASP A 521 -22.00 6.17 10.78
CA ASP A 521 -20.87 6.65 11.62
C ASP A 521 -21.02 6.27 13.11
N GLU A 522 -22.24 6.08 13.61
CA GLU A 522 -22.57 5.71 14.99
C GLU A 522 -22.18 4.25 15.33
N GLU A 523 -21.93 3.43 14.31
CA GLU A 523 -21.54 2.02 14.47
C GLU A 523 -20.03 1.79 14.30
N TYR A 524 -19.24 2.86 14.09
CA TYR A 524 -17.79 2.77 14.08
C TYR A 524 -17.27 2.34 15.46
N GLY A 525 -16.79 1.12 15.54
CA GLY A 525 -16.30 0.50 16.79
C GLY A 525 -16.85 -0.89 17.02
N LYS A 526 -17.92 -1.29 16.29
CA LYS A 526 -18.40 -2.65 16.19
C LYS A 526 -17.75 -3.35 14.99
N SER A 527 -17.76 -4.67 14.93
CA SER A 527 -17.17 -5.43 13.82
C SER A 527 -17.66 -4.89 12.46
N TYR A 528 -16.75 -4.37 11.65
CA TYR A 528 -17.09 -3.67 10.42
C TYR A 528 -16.58 -4.42 9.20
N ASN A 529 -17.47 -5.13 8.53
CA ASN A 529 -17.13 -5.91 7.34
C ASN A 529 -17.54 -5.23 6.01
N GLY A 530 -18.20 -4.07 6.07
CA GLY A 530 -18.67 -3.33 4.91
C GLY A 530 -17.60 -2.42 4.28
N PHE A 531 -18.06 -1.48 3.46
CA PHE A 531 -17.21 -0.46 2.83
C PHE A 531 -17.15 0.81 3.67
N LYS A 532 -16.09 1.58 3.48
CA LYS A 532 -15.92 2.90 4.10
C LYS A 532 -16.26 3.99 3.11
N ASN A 533 -16.77 5.12 3.61
CA ASN A 533 -17.15 6.26 2.77
C ASN A 533 -16.04 6.69 1.80
N TYR A 534 -14.78 6.72 2.25
CA TYR A 534 -13.67 7.13 1.38
C TYR A 534 -13.38 6.11 0.26
N GLU A 535 -13.69 4.82 0.44
CA GLU A 535 -13.58 3.79 -0.61
C GLU A 535 -14.64 4.03 -1.69
N VAL A 536 -15.86 4.39 -1.28
CA VAL A 536 -16.93 4.81 -2.20
C VAL A 536 -16.53 6.07 -2.96
N LEU A 537 -16.03 7.10 -2.25
CA LEU A 537 -15.59 8.36 -2.87
C LEU A 537 -14.46 8.17 -3.90
N LYS A 538 -13.60 7.17 -3.71
CA LYS A 538 -12.57 6.84 -4.71
C LYS A 538 -13.20 6.37 -6.01
N LEU A 539 -14.13 5.42 -5.95
CA LEU A 539 -14.80 4.90 -7.14
C LEU A 539 -15.72 5.97 -7.80
N GLU A 540 -16.37 6.84 -7.02
CA GLU A 540 -17.10 7.99 -7.54
C GLU A 540 -16.19 8.95 -8.33
N ARG A 541 -14.98 9.20 -7.85
CA ARG A 541 -13.99 10.00 -8.56
C ARG A 541 -13.54 9.33 -9.85
N ASP A 542 -13.37 8.01 -9.84
CA ASP A 542 -12.99 7.25 -11.03
C ASP A 542 -14.11 7.29 -12.08
N LEU A 543 -15.38 7.18 -11.66
CA LEU A 543 -16.53 7.36 -12.53
C LEU A 543 -16.60 8.78 -13.11
N ALA A 544 -16.34 9.80 -12.30
CA ALA A 544 -16.31 11.18 -12.78
C ALA A 544 -15.25 11.36 -13.87
N TRP A 545 -14.05 10.81 -13.66
CA TRP A 545 -12.99 10.85 -14.66
C TRP A 545 -13.30 10.02 -15.92
N ALA A 546 -13.97 8.88 -15.78
CA ALA A 546 -14.43 8.10 -16.93
C ALA A 546 -15.43 8.91 -17.80
N LYS A 547 -16.37 9.63 -17.17
CA LYS A 547 -17.35 10.48 -17.86
C LYS A 547 -16.71 11.64 -18.63
N GLU A 548 -15.54 12.15 -18.24
CA GLU A 548 -14.78 13.13 -19.03
C GLU A 548 -14.40 12.59 -20.41
N GLY A 549 -14.34 11.27 -20.58
CA GLY A 549 -14.10 10.62 -21.88
C GLY A 549 -15.17 10.95 -22.92
N GLY A 550 -16.41 11.17 -22.51
CA GLY A 550 -17.50 11.58 -23.41
C GLY A 550 -17.33 12.99 -24.03
N GLU A 551 -16.39 13.79 -23.51
CA GLU A 551 -16.01 15.10 -24.07
C GLU A 551 -14.85 14.99 -25.08
N MET A 552 -14.37 13.78 -25.38
CA MET A 552 -13.27 13.52 -26.28
C MET A 552 -13.65 13.88 -27.73
N TYR A 553 -12.72 14.45 -28.48
CA TYR A 553 -12.95 14.67 -29.91
C TYR A 553 -13.11 13.32 -30.62
N GLU A 554 -14.03 13.27 -31.61
CA GLU A 554 -14.34 12.07 -32.39
C GLU A 554 -13.08 11.40 -32.97
N GLU A 555 -12.14 12.18 -33.52
CA GLU A 555 -10.88 11.67 -34.04
C GLU A 555 -10.00 11.03 -32.96
N GLU A 556 -9.97 11.57 -31.76
CA GLU A 556 -9.19 11.01 -30.64
C GLU A 556 -9.82 9.70 -30.15
N LEU A 557 -11.15 9.66 -30.00
CA LEU A 557 -11.89 8.46 -29.60
C LEU A 557 -11.63 7.33 -30.61
N SER A 558 -11.85 7.62 -31.89
CA SER A 558 -11.63 6.66 -32.97
C SER A 558 -10.19 6.14 -33.01
N ASN A 559 -9.17 6.99 -32.81
CA ASN A 559 -7.78 6.56 -32.74
C ASN A 559 -7.49 5.64 -31.54
N ARG A 560 -8.14 5.89 -30.38
CA ARG A 560 -7.99 5.03 -29.19
C ARG A 560 -8.70 3.69 -29.39
N LEU A 561 -9.89 3.65 -29.99
CA LEU A 561 -10.62 2.43 -30.34
C LEU A 561 -9.81 1.55 -31.31
N VAL A 562 -9.26 2.15 -32.36
CA VAL A 562 -8.36 1.46 -33.30
C VAL A 562 -7.18 0.81 -32.56
N ARG A 563 -6.51 1.56 -31.69
CA ARG A 563 -5.39 1.03 -30.91
C ARG A 563 -5.80 -0.06 -29.93
N PHE A 564 -6.99 0.07 -29.33
CA PHE A 564 -7.56 -0.98 -28.48
C PHE A 564 -7.70 -2.29 -29.24
N TYR A 565 -8.41 -2.26 -30.39
CA TYR A 565 -8.57 -3.44 -31.22
C TYR A 565 -7.24 -4.01 -31.71
N ASP A 566 -6.37 -3.17 -32.24
CA ASP A 566 -5.07 -3.58 -32.79
C ASP A 566 -4.17 -4.21 -31.71
N TYR A 567 -4.17 -3.64 -30.51
CA TYR A 567 -3.42 -4.18 -29.38
C TYR A 567 -3.96 -5.54 -28.95
N PHE A 568 -5.25 -5.67 -28.64
CA PHE A 568 -5.81 -6.90 -28.09
C PHE A 568 -5.89 -8.02 -29.14
N ASN A 569 -6.07 -7.71 -30.41
CA ASN A 569 -5.94 -8.69 -31.49
C ASN A 569 -4.50 -9.26 -31.61
N GLN A 570 -3.47 -8.43 -31.42
CA GLN A 570 -2.09 -8.91 -31.35
C GLN A 570 -1.81 -9.64 -30.03
N TYR A 571 -2.36 -9.18 -28.93
CA TYR A 571 -2.24 -9.76 -27.60
C TYR A 571 -2.78 -11.20 -27.57
N ASP A 572 -3.99 -11.42 -28.05
CA ASP A 572 -4.63 -12.72 -28.18
C ASP A 572 -3.80 -13.69 -29.02
N LYS A 573 -3.35 -13.23 -30.20
CA LYS A 573 -2.54 -14.06 -31.10
C LYS A 573 -1.22 -14.51 -30.49
N ARG A 574 -0.58 -13.65 -29.69
CA ARG A 574 0.69 -13.98 -29.03
C ARG A 574 0.52 -14.98 -27.89
N ARG A 575 -0.62 -14.96 -27.21
CA ARG A 575 -0.88 -15.69 -25.97
C ARG A 575 -1.84 -16.86 -26.12
N GLY A 576 -2.49 -16.98 -27.27
CA GLY A 576 -3.54 -17.96 -27.48
C GLY A 576 -4.80 -17.67 -26.66
N PHE A 577 -5.03 -16.40 -26.35
CA PHE A 577 -6.23 -15.95 -25.67
C PHE A 577 -7.36 -15.65 -26.65
N ASN A 578 -8.57 -15.47 -26.12
CA ASN A 578 -9.73 -15.03 -26.87
C ASN A 578 -10.46 -13.96 -26.04
N PHE A 579 -10.32 -12.71 -26.45
CA PHE A 579 -10.91 -11.56 -25.76
C PHE A 579 -12.41 -11.72 -25.56
N THR A 580 -13.14 -12.05 -26.62
CA THR A 580 -14.62 -12.13 -26.58
C THR A 580 -15.16 -13.30 -25.77
N GLU A 581 -14.38 -14.37 -25.60
CA GLU A 581 -14.74 -15.46 -24.68
C GLU A 581 -14.46 -15.08 -23.21
N THR A 582 -13.40 -14.32 -22.97
CA THR A 582 -13.01 -13.89 -21.61
C THR A 582 -13.85 -12.73 -21.10
N PHE A 583 -14.23 -11.81 -22.00
CA PHE A 583 -15.04 -10.62 -21.71
C PHE A 583 -16.31 -10.59 -22.56
N PRO A 584 -17.27 -11.50 -22.32
CA PRO A 584 -18.52 -11.51 -23.07
C PRO A 584 -19.30 -10.19 -22.89
N GLU A 585 -19.11 -9.47 -21.80
CA GLU A 585 -19.72 -8.17 -21.52
C GLU A 585 -19.17 -7.05 -22.43
N LEU A 586 -17.98 -7.21 -23.01
CA LEU A 586 -17.31 -6.23 -23.86
C LEU A 586 -17.32 -6.62 -25.36
N VAL A 587 -18.15 -7.59 -25.76
CA VAL A 587 -18.20 -8.07 -27.17
C VAL A 587 -18.65 -6.97 -28.12
N ASP A 588 -19.64 -6.18 -27.73
CA ASP A 588 -20.16 -5.10 -28.55
C ASP A 588 -19.13 -3.96 -28.67
N PHE A 589 -18.46 -3.61 -27.58
CA PHE A 589 -17.36 -2.66 -27.58
C PHE A 589 -16.18 -3.11 -28.48
N MET A 590 -15.78 -4.38 -28.37
CA MET A 590 -14.75 -4.95 -29.23
C MET A 590 -15.15 -4.94 -30.71
N ARG A 591 -16.45 -5.15 -31.02
CA ARG A 591 -16.97 -5.07 -32.38
C ARG A 591 -16.90 -3.64 -32.92
N GLU A 592 -17.30 -2.65 -32.14
CA GLU A 592 -17.19 -1.24 -32.51
C GLU A 592 -15.73 -0.83 -32.77
N ALA A 593 -14.84 -1.18 -31.87
CA ALA A 593 -13.42 -0.93 -32.06
C ALA A 593 -12.84 -1.60 -33.33
N LYS A 594 -13.36 -2.79 -33.68
CA LYS A 594 -13.00 -3.47 -34.91
C LYS A 594 -13.55 -2.75 -36.14
N GLU A 595 -14.79 -2.29 -36.11
CA GLU A 595 -15.41 -1.54 -37.20
C GLU A 595 -14.65 -0.25 -37.48
N GLU A 596 -14.28 0.51 -36.43
CA GLU A 596 -13.41 1.68 -36.55
C GLU A 596 -12.04 1.37 -37.19
N TYR A 597 -11.47 0.23 -36.80
CA TYR A 597 -10.20 -0.25 -37.39
C TYR A 597 -10.39 -0.60 -38.89
N GLU A 598 -11.46 -1.33 -39.23
CA GLU A 598 -11.74 -1.75 -40.61
C GLU A 598 -12.04 -0.56 -41.52
N GLU A 599 -12.75 0.46 -41.02
CA GLU A 599 -13.04 1.67 -41.77
C GLU A 599 -11.78 2.45 -42.13
N LYS A 600 -10.80 2.52 -41.21
CA LYS A 600 -9.58 3.30 -41.42
C LYS A 600 -8.47 2.51 -42.17
N TYR A 601 -8.36 1.22 -41.94
CA TYR A 601 -7.19 0.44 -42.32
C TYR A 601 -7.49 -0.87 -43.07
N ALA A 602 -8.76 -1.27 -43.23
CA ALA A 602 -9.05 -2.41 -44.11
C ALA A 602 -8.83 -2.02 -45.58
N PRO A 603 -8.21 -2.90 -46.39
CA PRO A 603 -7.89 -2.61 -47.78
C PRO A 603 -9.11 -2.43 -48.69
#